data_0cb4799be52f9103a9e585d6a3340d03
#
_entry.id   0cb4799be52f9103a9e585d6a3340d03
#
_cell.length_a   1.000
_cell.length_b   1.000
_cell.length_c   1.000
_cell.angle_alpha   90.00
_cell.angle_beta   90.00
_cell.angle_gamma   90.00
#
_symmetry.space_group_name_H-M   'P 1'
#
loop_
_entity.id
_entity.type
_entity.pdbx_description
1 polymer ?
#
loop_
_entity_poly.entity_id
_entity_poly.type
_entity_poly.pdbx_seq_one_letter_code
_entity_poly.pdbx_strand_id
1 'polypeptide(L)'
;MSLIKSISGIRGTIGGKTGDTLNPLDIVKFTSAYATFIRKSMPNGSGKIVVGRDARISGEMVKNVVCGTLLGMGYDVVNIGLASTPTTELAVTMAGADGGIIITASHNPRHWNALKLLNNRGEFLTAQDGAEVLAIAEAEAFEYADVDNIGKYTEENFDKKHIDAVMNLKLVDKEAIKKANFNVVVDSINSVGGIILPSLLDELGVRYTFLNGEANGDFAHNPEPLEKNLGGIMDALKGGGYDLGIVVDPDVDRLAFICEDGKMFGEEYTLVSVADYVLSHTPGATVSNLSSTRALRDVTEKHGGKYSAAAVGEVNVTTKMREVGAVIGGEGNGGVIYPESHYGRDALVGIALFLSSLAQKGCKVSELRKTFPEYFIAKNRIDLTADTDVDAILEKVKEMYSAQPDAQVNDIDGVKIDFPDKWVHLRKSNTEPIIRVYSEAHSMDEADELGKKIMQVVYDMQ
;
A
#
# COMPACT_ATOMS: atom_id res chain seq x y z
N MET A 1 -23.01 1.76 -5.77
CA MET A 1 -22.41 3.11 -5.65
C MET A 1 -21.99 3.25 -4.19
N SER A 2 -20.82 3.75 -3.92
CA SER A 2 -20.29 3.75 -2.55
C SER A 2 -19.45 4.99 -2.29
N LEU A 3 -19.72 5.68 -1.20
CA LEU A 3 -18.83 6.64 -0.56
C LEU A 3 -18.36 6.04 0.76
N ILE A 4 -17.05 5.79 0.88
CA ILE A 4 -16.42 5.22 2.05
C ILE A 4 -15.61 6.33 2.71
N LYS A 5 -15.96 6.63 3.95
CA LYS A 5 -15.26 7.59 4.81
C LYS A 5 -14.46 6.78 5.81
N SER A 6 -13.16 6.71 5.62
CA SER A 6 -12.28 5.92 6.49
C SER A 6 -11.07 6.73 6.92
N ILE A 7 -10.37 6.22 7.91
CA ILE A 7 -9.08 6.77 8.38
C ILE A 7 -8.01 6.82 7.28
N SER A 8 -8.09 5.93 6.29
CA SER A 8 -7.16 5.92 5.14
C SER A 8 -7.58 6.86 4.01
N GLY A 9 -8.56 7.73 4.22
CA GLY A 9 -9.03 8.72 3.27
C GLY A 9 -10.49 8.54 2.86
N ILE A 10 -10.93 9.41 1.98
CA ILE A 10 -12.29 9.46 1.46
C ILE A 10 -12.30 8.83 0.08
N ARG A 11 -12.96 7.71 -0.07
CA ARG A 11 -12.95 6.87 -1.28
C ARG A 11 -14.37 6.67 -1.81
N GLY A 12 -14.55 6.70 -3.11
CA GLY A 12 -15.86 6.43 -3.70
C GLY A 12 -15.83 6.18 -5.19
N THR A 13 -16.94 5.65 -5.70
CA THR A 13 -17.18 5.61 -7.13
C THR A 13 -17.48 7.02 -7.64
N ILE A 14 -16.96 7.36 -8.82
CA ILE A 14 -17.17 8.69 -9.42
C ILE A 14 -18.55 8.79 -10.06
N GLY A 15 -19.24 9.91 -9.84
CA GLY A 15 -20.58 10.18 -10.37
C GLY A 15 -21.70 9.69 -9.43
N GLY A 16 -22.93 10.02 -9.75
CA GLY A 16 -24.10 9.67 -8.94
C GLY A 16 -24.58 10.81 -8.03
N LYS A 17 -25.28 10.46 -6.94
CA LYS A 17 -25.86 11.45 -6.03
C LYS A 17 -24.86 11.88 -4.96
N THR A 18 -24.99 13.13 -4.51
CA THR A 18 -24.22 13.68 -3.37
C THR A 18 -24.43 12.83 -2.12
N GLY A 19 -23.32 12.50 -1.43
CA GLY A 19 -23.32 11.68 -0.23
C GLY A 19 -23.30 10.16 -0.47
N ASP A 20 -23.65 9.70 -1.68
CA ASP A 20 -23.64 8.27 -2.04
C ASP A 20 -22.35 7.85 -2.75
N THR A 21 -21.64 8.82 -3.35
CA THR A 21 -20.47 8.60 -4.20
C THR A 21 -19.50 9.76 -4.04
N LEU A 22 -18.28 9.62 -4.57
CA LEU A 22 -17.31 10.73 -4.58
C LEU A 22 -17.63 11.67 -5.75
N ASN A 23 -18.27 12.78 -5.48
CA ASN A 23 -18.65 13.82 -6.45
C ASN A 23 -18.01 15.17 -6.06
N PRO A 24 -18.10 16.21 -6.93
CA PRO A 24 -17.46 17.50 -6.68
C PRO A 24 -17.82 18.15 -5.34
N LEU A 25 -19.07 18.05 -4.86
CA LEU A 25 -19.46 18.63 -3.57
C LEU A 25 -18.82 17.90 -2.39
N ASP A 26 -18.75 16.57 -2.45
CA ASP A 26 -18.05 15.77 -1.44
C ASP A 26 -16.54 16.08 -1.46
N ILE A 27 -15.93 16.26 -2.65
CA ILE A 27 -14.52 16.63 -2.75
C ILE A 27 -14.26 17.99 -2.09
N VAL A 28 -15.09 19.01 -2.36
CA VAL A 28 -14.97 20.32 -1.69
C VAL A 28 -15.10 20.15 -0.18
N LYS A 29 -16.12 19.44 0.29
CA LYS A 29 -16.41 19.24 1.71
C LYS A 29 -15.22 18.63 2.46
N PHE A 30 -14.71 17.51 1.95
CA PHE A 30 -13.60 16.81 2.63
C PHE A 30 -12.25 17.50 2.48
N THR A 31 -12.01 18.18 1.37
CA THR A 31 -10.81 19.01 1.20
C THR A 31 -10.82 20.21 2.16
N SER A 32 -11.97 20.88 2.33
CA SER A 32 -12.13 21.98 3.29
C SER A 32 -11.96 21.51 4.73
N ALA A 33 -12.51 20.33 5.06
CA ALA A 33 -12.34 19.72 6.37
C ALA A 33 -10.87 19.39 6.68
N TYR A 34 -10.18 18.79 5.72
CA TYR A 34 -8.75 18.49 5.83
C TYR A 34 -7.91 19.77 5.98
N ALA A 35 -8.14 20.79 5.16
CA ALA A 35 -7.45 22.07 5.26
C ALA A 35 -7.67 22.72 6.64
N THR A 36 -8.89 22.67 7.18
CA THR A 36 -9.21 23.15 8.51
C THR A 36 -8.47 22.36 9.61
N PHE A 37 -8.41 21.03 9.47
CA PHE A 37 -7.66 20.16 10.37
C PHE A 37 -6.16 20.51 10.37
N ILE A 38 -5.54 20.64 9.18
CA ILE A 38 -4.11 21.01 9.05
C ILE A 38 -3.85 22.38 9.70
N ARG A 39 -4.72 23.37 9.51
CA ARG A 39 -4.57 24.71 10.14
C ARG A 39 -4.57 24.63 11.66
N LYS A 40 -5.41 23.77 12.23
CA LYS A 40 -5.47 23.57 13.69
C LYS A 40 -4.25 22.82 14.23
N SER A 41 -3.79 21.78 13.52
CA SER A 41 -2.64 20.98 13.93
C SER A 41 -1.30 21.66 13.69
N MET A 42 -1.25 22.59 12.72
CA MET A 42 -0.04 23.32 12.30
C MET A 42 -0.26 24.86 12.31
N PRO A 43 -0.54 25.48 13.49
CA PRO A 43 -0.90 26.92 13.55
C PRO A 43 0.22 27.87 13.08
N ASN A 44 1.46 27.41 13.07
CA ASN A 44 2.63 28.15 12.57
C ASN A 44 3.26 27.43 11.37
N GLY A 45 2.46 26.71 10.59
CA GLY A 45 2.91 25.98 9.43
C GLY A 45 3.36 26.88 8.27
N SER A 46 3.83 26.25 7.21
CA SER A 46 4.28 26.92 5.98
C SER A 46 3.13 27.48 5.15
N GLY A 47 1.90 27.03 5.39
CA GLY A 47 0.74 27.32 4.56
C GLY A 47 0.75 26.59 3.21
N LYS A 48 1.55 25.52 3.06
CA LYS A 48 1.66 24.77 1.81
C LYS A 48 1.02 23.37 1.93
N ILE A 49 0.35 22.95 0.86
CA ILE A 49 -0.17 21.57 0.69
C ILE A 49 0.32 21.02 -0.65
N VAL A 50 0.90 19.83 -0.60
CA VAL A 50 1.28 19.07 -1.81
C VAL A 50 0.07 18.33 -2.35
N VAL A 51 -0.12 18.32 -3.68
CA VAL A 51 -1.17 17.54 -4.36
C VAL A 51 -0.55 16.72 -5.47
N GLY A 52 -0.68 15.39 -5.38
CA GLY A 52 -0.27 14.44 -6.41
C GLY A 52 -1.43 13.53 -6.81
N ARG A 53 -1.36 12.89 -7.97
CA ARG A 53 -2.38 11.94 -8.43
C ARG A 53 -1.82 10.81 -9.28
N ASP A 54 -2.53 9.68 -9.28
CA ASP A 54 -2.32 8.64 -10.28
C ASP A 54 -2.94 9.02 -11.64
N ALA A 55 -2.87 8.12 -12.62
CA ALA A 55 -3.35 8.39 -13.97
C ALA A 55 -4.85 8.14 -14.17
N ARG A 56 -5.63 7.86 -13.10
CA ARG A 56 -7.08 7.63 -13.24
C ARG A 56 -7.76 8.72 -14.06
N ILE A 57 -8.66 8.33 -14.96
CA ILE A 57 -9.37 9.23 -15.89
C ILE A 57 -10.07 10.39 -15.14
N SER A 58 -10.64 10.10 -13.96
CA SER A 58 -11.28 11.12 -13.12
C SER A 58 -10.30 12.04 -12.38
N GLY A 59 -9.00 11.71 -12.39
CA GLY A 59 -7.98 12.39 -11.58
C GLY A 59 -7.85 13.87 -11.87
N GLU A 60 -7.95 14.27 -13.15
CA GLU A 60 -7.85 15.68 -13.53
C GLU A 60 -9.01 16.52 -12.97
N MET A 61 -10.24 16.02 -13.06
CA MET A 61 -11.41 16.69 -12.49
C MET A 61 -11.28 16.80 -10.98
N VAL A 62 -10.93 15.71 -10.30
CA VAL A 62 -10.77 15.70 -8.83
C VAL A 62 -9.66 16.66 -8.40
N LYS A 63 -8.50 16.66 -9.07
CA LYS A 63 -7.39 17.59 -8.81
C LYS A 63 -7.83 19.05 -8.90
N ASN A 64 -8.57 19.42 -9.95
CA ASN A 64 -9.00 20.80 -10.15
C ASN A 64 -9.91 21.28 -9.01
N VAL A 65 -10.80 20.41 -8.52
CA VAL A 65 -11.66 20.73 -7.36
C VAL A 65 -10.85 20.83 -6.09
N VAL A 66 -9.94 19.88 -5.83
CA VAL A 66 -9.06 19.90 -4.65
C VAL A 66 -8.20 21.16 -4.62
N CYS A 67 -7.48 21.45 -5.71
CA CYS A 67 -6.59 22.61 -5.77
C CYS A 67 -7.35 23.92 -5.60
N GLY A 68 -8.47 24.11 -6.33
CA GLY A 68 -9.30 25.31 -6.18
C GLY A 68 -9.84 25.50 -4.75
N THR A 69 -10.22 24.42 -4.09
CA THR A 69 -10.69 24.45 -2.70
C THR A 69 -9.56 24.86 -1.74
N LEU A 70 -8.37 24.25 -1.87
CA LEU A 70 -7.21 24.59 -1.04
C LEU A 70 -6.79 26.06 -1.20
N LEU A 71 -6.76 26.56 -2.45
CA LEU A 71 -6.49 27.98 -2.71
C LEU A 71 -7.51 28.89 -2.01
N GLY A 72 -8.81 28.57 -2.14
CA GLY A 72 -9.90 29.28 -1.45
C GLY A 72 -9.84 29.18 0.08
N MET A 73 -9.19 28.13 0.61
CA MET A 73 -8.90 27.99 2.03
C MET A 73 -7.64 28.74 2.48
N GLY A 74 -6.93 29.43 1.55
CA GLY A 74 -5.74 30.21 1.84
C GLY A 74 -4.43 29.40 1.91
N TYR A 75 -4.41 28.18 1.34
CA TYR A 75 -3.19 27.39 1.24
C TYR A 75 -2.50 27.58 -0.11
N ASP A 76 -1.18 27.69 -0.08
CA ASP A 76 -0.37 27.56 -1.28
C ASP A 76 -0.37 26.08 -1.71
N VAL A 77 -0.69 25.81 -2.97
CA VAL A 77 -0.73 24.47 -3.55
C VAL A 77 0.53 24.20 -4.35
N VAL A 78 1.24 23.13 -4.00
CA VAL A 78 2.32 22.57 -4.79
C VAL A 78 1.75 21.33 -5.52
N ASN A 79 1.31 21.54 -6.77
CA ASN A 79 0.83 20.45 -7.62
C ASN A 79 2.03 19.72 -8.22
N ILE A 80 2.17 18.44 -7.92
CA ILE A 80 3.25 17.59 -8.46
C ILE A 80 2.80 16.74 -9.66
N GLY A 81 1.56 16.93 -10.11
CA GLY A 81 1.01 16.30 -11.31
C GLY A 81 0.75 14.82 -11.17
N LEU A 82 1.07 14.06 -12.23
CA LEU A 82 1.05 12.61 -12.23
C LEU A 82 2.26 12.11 -11.43
N ALA A 83 1.99 11.55 -10.25
CA ALA A 83 3.01 11.10 -9.32
C ALA A 83 2.57 9.85 -8.56
N SER A 84 3.53 9.06 -8.11
CA SER A 84 3.26 7.91 -7.25
C SER A 84 2.88 8.34 -5.83
N THR A 85 2.22 7.45 -5.09
CA THR A 85 1.96 7.64 -3.66
C THR A 85 3.26 7.95 -2.90
N PRO A 86 4.33 7.13 -2.97
CA PRO A 86 5.57 7.43 -2.26
C PRO A 86 6.25 8.74 -2.74
N THR A 87 6.18 9.09 -4.02
CA THR A 87 6.69 10.40 -4.49
C THR A 87 5.95 11.56 -3.81
N THR A 88 4.63 11.43 -3.66
CA THR A 88 3.81 12.48 -3.01
C THR A 88 4.11 12.58 -1.52
N GLU A 89 4.30 11.45 -0.84
CA GLU A 89 4.70 11.39 0.57
C GLU A 89 6.04 12.08 0.81
N LEU A 90 7.05 11.76 0.00
CA LEU A 90 8.36 12.41 0.06
C LEU A 90 8.30 13.91 -0.32
N ALA A 91 7.47 14.28 -1.29
CA ALA A 91 7.32 15.67 -1.71
C ALA A 91 6.81 16.56 -0.57
N VAL A 92 5.96 16.07 0.34
CA VAL A 92 5.49 16.83 1.51
C VAL A 92 6.68 17.30 2.34
N THR A 93 7.58 16.40 2.70
CA THR A 93 8.76 16.73 3.52
C THR A 93 9.79 17.55 2.74
N MET A 94 10.04 17.20 1.48
CA MET A 94 11.01 17.91 0.61
C MET A 94 10.58 19.33 0.28
N ALA A 95 9.28 19.62 0.15
CA ALA A 95 8.74 20.97 -0.07
C ALA A 95 8.56 21.75 1.24
N GLY A 96 8.75 21.15 2.40
CA GLY A 96 8.44 21.74 3.69
C GLY A 96 6.96 22.09 3.81
N ALA A 97 6.07 21.24 3.30
CA ALA A 97 4.63 21.43 3.31
C ALA A 97 4.01 20.96 4.64
N ASP A 98 2.85 21.52 4.99
CA ASP A 98 2.12 21.19 6.21
C ASP A 98 1.35 19.88 6.08
N GLY A 99 1.17 19.40 4.85
CA GLY A 99 0.50 18.14 4.54
C GLY A 99 0.42 17.91 3.04
N GLY A 100 -0.34 16.87 2.65
CA GLY A 100 -0.55 16.52 1.26
C GLY A 100 -1.84 15.79 0.99
N ILE A 101 -2.29 15.80 -0.24
CA ILE A 101 -3.41 15.00 -0.73
C ILE A 101 -2.95 14.19 -1.93
N ILE A 102 -3.12 12.86 -1.84
CA ILE A 102 -2.91 11.96 -2.97
C ILE A 102 -4.27 11.58 -3.55
N ILE A 103 -4.46 11.86 -4.83
CA ILE A 103 -5.69 11.56 -5.55
C ILE A 103 -5.50 10.22 -6.26
N THR A 104 -5.90 9.14 -5.58
CA THR A 104 -5.80 7.76 -6.06
C THR A 104 -6.69 6.83 -5.26
N ALA A 105 -7.25 5.82 -5.91
CA ALA A 105 -7.92 4.71 -5.24
C ALA A 105 -7.08 3.43 -5.27
N SER A 106 -5.74 3.53 -5.44
CA SER A 106 -4.80 2.41 -5.50
C SER A 106 -5.29 1.30 -6.45
N HIS A 107 -5.42 0.09 -5.99
CA HIS A 107 -5.84 -1.09 -6.75
C HIS A 107 -7.36 -1.21 -7.02
N ASN A 108 -8.18 -0.23 -6.62
CA ASN A 108 -9.59 -0.26 -6.97
C ASN A 108 -9.80 -0.07 -8.49
N PRO A 109 -10.90 -0.61 -9.06
CA PRO A 109 -11.23 -0.45 -10.48
C PRO A 109 -11.29 1.02 -10.94
N ARG A 110 -11.21 1.24 -12.26
CA ARG A 110 -11.06 2.58 -12.88
C ARG A 110 -12.14 3.61 -12.54
N HIS A 111 -13.34 3.15 -12.18
CA HIS A 111 -14.46 4.03 -11.81
C HIS A 111 -14.42 4.53 -10.35
N TRP A 112 -13.42 4.12 -9.58
CA TRP A 112 -13.16 4.61 -8.24
C TRP A 112 -12.11 5.74 -8.26
N ASN A 113 -12.20 6.64 -7.27
CA ASN A 113 -11.12 7.54 -6.88
C ASN A 113 -11.17 7.80 -5.37
N ALA A 114 -10.15 8.46 -4.84
CA ALA A 114 -10.10 8.82 -3.42
C ALA A 114 -9.23 10.04 -3.17
N LEU A 115 -9.44 10.64 -1.99
CA LEU A 115 -8.55 11.61 -1.37
C LEU A 115 -7.83 10.90 -0.23
N LYS A 116 -6.57 10.55 -0.41
CA LYS A 116 -5.69 10.05 0.65
C LYS A 116 -5.00 11.24 1.31
N LEU A 117 -5.10 11.38 2.62
CA LEU A 117 -4.72 12.57 3.37
C LEU A 117 -3.43 12.34 4.14
N LEU A 118 -2.45 13.24 3.97
CA LEU A 118 -1.13 13.14 4.58
C LEU A 118 -0.93 14.24 5.63
N ASN A 119 -0.17 13.91 6.69
CA ASN A 119 0.33 14.88 7.65
C ASN A 119 1.63 15.56 7.14
N ASN A 120 2.22 16.43 7.95
CA ASN A 120 3.45 17.16 7.61
C ASN A 120 4.72 16.30 7.52
N ARG A 121 4.65 15.03 7.91
CA ARG A 121 5.74 14.05 7.71
C ARG A 121 5.59 13.26 6.42
N GLY A 122 4.57 13.56 5.60
CA GLY A 122 4.26 12.78 4.41
C GLY A 122 3.66 11.41 4.72
N GLU A 123 3.08 11.21 5.91
CA GLU A 123 2.47 9.96 6.34
C GLU A 123 0.96 10.10 6.35
N PHE A 124 0.24 9.00 6.13
CA PHE A 124 -1.22 9.00 6.25
C PHE A 124 -1.68 9.43 7.65
N LEU A 125 -2.82 10.08 7.72
CA LEU A 125 -3.45 10.49 8.97
C LEU A 125 -3.74 9.26 9.85
N THR A 126 -3.58 9.42 11.16
CA THR A 126 -3.97 8.40 12.13
C THR A 126 -5.49 8.24 12.21
N ALA A 127 -5.96 7.19 12.87
CA ALA A 127 -7.39 6.98 13.11
C ALA A 127 -8.03 8.17 13.84
N GLN A 128 -7.31 8.75 14.80
CA GLN A 128 -7.76 9.92 15.56
C GLN A 128 -7.85 11.17 14.68
N ASP A 129 -6.82 11.42 13.85
CA ASP A 129 -6.79 12.56 12.93
C ASP A 129 -7.91 12.45 11.88
N GLY A 130 -8.11 11.25 11.32
CA GLY A 130 -9.18 10.98 10.38
C GLY A 130 -10.58 11.20 10.98
N ALA A 131 -10.80 10.78 12.22
CA ALA A 131 -12.05 11.03 12.94
C ALA A 131 -12.29 12.54 13.15
N GLU A 132 -11.25 13.31 13.45
CA GLU A 132 -11.36 14.78 13.57
C GLU A 132 -11.71 15.43 12.23
N VAL A 133 -11.07 15.02 11.12
CA VAL A 133 -11.41 15.50 9.77
C VAL A 133 -12.88 15.21 9.45
N LEU A 134 -13.37 14.01 9.76
CA LEU A 134 -14.77 13.65 9.53
C LEU A 134 -15.73 14.48 10.37
N ALA A 135 -15.41 14.76 11.64
CA ALA A 135 -16.22 15.60 12.52
C ALA A 135 -16.28 17.06 12.00
N ILE A 136 -15.15 17.60 11.51
CA ILE A 136 -15.10 18.93 10.90
C ILE A 136 -15.97 18.96 9.62
N ALA A 137 -15.88 17.90 8.79
CA ALA A 137 -16.68 17.78 7.58
C ALA A 137 -18.19 17.73 7.88
N GLU A 138 -18.60 17.02 8.92
CA GLU A 138 -20.00 16.91 9.31
C GLU A 138 -20.55 18.23 9.88
N ALA A 139 -19.76 18.91 10.66
CA ALA A 139 -20.12 20.22 11.21
C ALA A 139 -20.09 21.36 10.16
N GLU A 140 -19.50 21.10 8.98
CA GLU A 140 -19.24 22.12 7.92
C GLU A 140 -18.59 23.40 8.47
N ALA A 141 -17.75 23.25 9.50
CA ALA A 141 -17.06 24.33 10.19
C ALA A 141 -15.83 24.80 9.41
N PHE A 142 -16.09 25.34 8.21
CA PHE A 142 -15.06 25.84 7.30
C PHE A 142 -15.02 27.37 7.32
N GLU A 143 -13.81 27.91 7.20
CA GLU A 143 -13.56 29.34 7.01
C GLU A 143 -12.67 29.51 5.80
N TYR A 144 -13.17 30.23 4.77
CA TYR A 144 -12.45 30.50 3.54
C TYR A 144 -11.71 31.82 3.64
N ALA A 145 -10.61 31.93 2.89
CA ALA A 145 -9.80 33.12 2.81
C ALA A 145 -10.54 34.26 2.08
N ASP A 146 -10.28 35.49 2.49
CA ASP A 146 -10.66 36.68 1.70
C ASP A 146 -9.77 36.82 0.46
N VAL A 147 -10.08 37.82 -0.39
CA VAL A 147 -9.41 37.98 -1.67
C VAL A 147 -7.91 38.26 -1.54
N ASP A 148 -7.47 38.84 -0.47
CA ASP A 148 -6.05 39.20 -0.25
C ASP A 148 -5.24 38.01 0.29
N ASN A 149 -5.93 36.97 0.79
CA ASN A 149 -5.35 35.79 1.44
C ASN A 149 -5.57 34.48 0.64
N ILE A 150 -6.05 34.56 -0.61
CA ILE A 150 -6.13 33.39 -1.50
C ILE A 150 -4.72 32.83 -1.74
N GLY A 151 -4.58 31.48 -1.61
CA GLY A 151 -3.32 30.80 -1.82
C GLY A 151 -2.80 30.84 -3.25
N LYS A 152 -1.54 30.49 -3.45
CA LYS A 152 -0.86 30.46 -4.75
C LYS A 152 -0.75 29.03 -5.28
N TYR A 153 -0.84 28.88 -6.59
CA TYR A 153 -0.66 27.61 -7.27
C TYR A 153 0.70 27.54 -7.94
N THR A 154 1.44 26.46 -7.69
CA THR A 154 2.72 26.17 -8.34
C THR A 154 2.73 24.71 -8.82
N GLU A 155 3.54 24.46 -9.86
CA GLU A 155 3.78 23.10 -10.38
C GLU A 155 5.25 22.75 -10.19
N GLU A 156 5.52 21.56 -9.66
CA GLU A 156 6.88 21.07 -9.45
C GLU A 156 6.90 19.53 -9.59
N ASN A 157 7.91 19.00 -10.30
CA ASN A 157 8.09 17.55 -10.41
C ASN A 157 9.08 17.04 -9.36
N PHE A 158 8.70 15.97 -8.65
CA PHE A 158 9.51 15.36 -7.59
C PHE A 158 10.05 13.98 -7.96
N ASP A 159 9.77 13.43 -9.14
CA ASP A 159 10.20 12.09 -9.53
C ASP A 159 11.72 11.93 -9.45
N LYS A 160 12.47 12.89 -10.01
CA LYS A 160 13.94 12.87 -9.96
C LYS A 160 14.46 12.92 -8.53
N LYS A 161 13.87 13.73 -7.67
CA LYS A 161 14.27 13.83 -6.25
C LYS A 161 14.00 12.52 -5.50
N HIS A 162 12.87 11.87 -5.79
CA HIS A 162 12.55 10.55 -5.22
C HIS A 162 13.54 9.49 -5.71
N ILE A 163 13.79 9.41 -7.03
CA ILE A 163 14.76 8.47 -7.59
C ILE A 163 16.15 8.70 -6.98
N ASP A 164 16.61 9.95 -6.87
CA ASP A 164 17.89 10.26 -6.25
C ASP A 164 17.95 9.82 -4.78
N ALA A 165 16.84 9.96 -4.03
CA ALA A 165 16.77 9.47 -2.65
C ALA A 165 16.93 7.94 -2.61
N VAL A 166 16.23 7.19 -3.47
CA VAL A 166 16.36 5.73 -3.58
C VAL A 166 17.78 5.33 -3.97
N MET A 167 18.36 6.00 -4.99
CA MET A 167 19.72 5.70 -5.48
C MET A 167 20.82 6.00 -4.46
N ASN A 168 20.55 6.81 -3.43
CA ASN A 168 21.47 7.13 -2.35
C ASN A 168 21.32 6.24 -1.11
N LEU A 169 20.36 5.32 -1.08
CA LEU A 169 20.23 4.34 0.01
C LEU A 169 21.46 3.43 0.07
N LYS A 170 21.98 3.19 1.26
CA LYS A 170 23.22 2.44 1.48
C LYS A 170 23.20 1.02 0.93
N LEU A 171 22.02 0.39 0.94
CA LEU A 171 21.84 -1.00 0.51
C LEU A 171 21.51 -1.12 -0.99
N VAL A 172 21.41 -0.01 -1.72
CA VAL A 172 21.24 -0.05 -3.19
C VAL A 172 22.60 -0.19 -3.85
N ASP A 173 22.90 -1.41 -4.30
CA ASP A 173 24.17 -1.76 -4.95
C ASP A 173 24.10 -1.55 -6.47
N LYS A 174 24.24 -0.30 -6.89
CA LYS A 174 24.18 0.11 -8.30
C LYS A 174 25.19 -0.62 -9.18
N GLU A 175 26.39 -0.85 -8.69
CA GLU A 175 27.46 -1.48 -9.46
C GLU A 175 27.15 -2.98 -9.67
N ALA A 176 26.65 -3.68 -8.65
CA ALA A 176 26.25 -5.07 -8.80
C ALA A 176 25.07 -5.21 -9.79
N ILE A 177 24.06 -4.31 -9.70
CA ILE A 177 22.91 -4.31 -10.61
C ILE A 177 23.38 -4.07 -12.06
N LYS A 178 24.20 -3.06 -12.31
CA LYS A 178 24.75 -2.77 -13.65
C LYS A 178 25.53 -3.95 -14.20
N LYS A 179 26.38 -4.57 -13.36
CA LYS A 179 27.17 -5.75 -13.76
C LYS A 179 26.30 -6.96 -14.08
N ALA A 180 25.20 -7.14 -13.39
CA ALA A 180 24.25 -8.23 -13.65
C ALA A 180 23.55 -8.07 -15.00
N ASN A 181 23.45 -6.83 -15.54
CA ASN A 181 22.90 -6.52 -16.86
C ASN A 181 21.49 -7.08 -17.07
N PHE A 182 20.63 -6.93 -16.06
CA PHE A 182 19.26 -7.45 -16.10
C PHE A 182 18.47 -6.94 -17.31
N ASN A 183 17.59 -7.81 -17.82
CA ASN A 183 16.57 -7.48 -18.81
C ASN A 183 15.20 -7.84 -18.27
N VAL A 184 14.36 -6.84 -18.00
CA VAL A 184 13.09 -7.01 -17.28
C VAL A 184 11.90 -6.68 -18.17
N VAL A 185 10.76 -7.29 -17.89
CA VAL A 185 9.48 -6.83 -18.42
C VAL A 185 8.70 -6.18 -17.28
N VAL A 186 8.09 -5.03 -17.54
CA VAL A 186 7.40 -4.21 -16.54
C VAL A 186 5.95 -4.06 -16.93
N ASP A 187 5.02 -4.30 -16.00
CA ASP A 187 3.62 -3.95 -16.15
C ASP A 187 3.27 -2.83 -15.16
N SER A 188 2.93 -1.67 -15.69
CA SER A 188 2.55 -0.47 -14.91
C SER A 188 1.07 -0.09 -15.06
N ILE A 189 0.24 -1.03 -15.53
CA ILE A 189 -1.23 -0.91 -15.56
C ILE A 189 -1.78 0.37 -16.22
N ASN A 190 -1.04 0.95 -17.17
CA ASN A 190 -1.35 2.26 -17.78
C ASN A 190 -1.53 3.39 -16.74
N SER A 191 -0.65 3.42 -15.73
CA SER A 191 -0.62 4.45 -14.71
C SER A 191 0.78 5.02 -14.48
N VAL A 192 0.99 5.72 -13.36
CA VAL A 192 2.20 6.53 -13.12
C VAL A 192 3.49 5.72 -13.03
N GLY A 193 3.42 4.41 -12.85
CA GLY A 193 4.58 3.52 -12.98
C GLY A 193 5.24 3.61 -14.35
N GLY A 194 4.47 3.85 -15.43
CA GLY A 194 5.00 4.08 -16.78
C GLY A 194 5.77 5.40 -16.94
N ILE A 195 5.64 6.33 -16.00
CA ILE A 195 6.39 7.60 -15.98
C ILE A 195 7.68 7.45 -15.16
N ILE A 196 7.57 6.97 -13.91
CA ILE A 196 8.69 7.03 -12.97
C ILE A 196 9.66 5.84 -13.12
N LEU A 197 9.17 4.63 -13.41
CA LEU A 197 10.01 3.44 -13.47
C LEU A 197 11.04 3.44 -14.60
N PRO A 198 10.78 3.98 -15.82
CA PRO A 198 11.83 4.11 -16.84
C PRO A 198 13.07 4.82 -16.31
N SER A 199 12.89 5.96 -15.65
CA SER A 199 14.02 6.74 -15.11
C SER A 199 14.76 6.01 -13.98
N LEU A 200 14.06 5.28 -13.11
CA LEU A 200 14.69 4.44 -12.09
C LEU A 200 15.53 3.31 -12.72
N LEU A 201 14.96 2.60 -13.70
CA LEU A 201 15.64 1.47 -14.35
C LEU A 201 16.84 1.92 -15.18
N ASP A 202 16.75 3.09 -15.84
CA ASP A 202 17.88 3.70 -16.56
C ASP A 202 19.04 4.03 -15.59
N GLU A 203 18.74 4.64 -14.43
CA GLU A 203 19.76 4.95 -13.40
C GLU A 203 20.41 3.68 -12.83
N LEU A 204 19.62 2.60 -12.68
CA LEU A 204 20.10 1.29 -12.25
C LEU A 204 20.85 0.52 -13.37
N GLY A 205 20.81 0.99 -14.62
CA GLY A 205 21.43 0.31 -15.76
C GLY A 205 20.73 -0.99 -16.15
N VAL A 206 19.42 -1.08 -15.95
CA VAL A 206 18.57 -2.24 -16.25
C VAL A 206 17.89 -2.04 -17.59
N ARG A 207 17.93 -3.05 -18.46
CA ARG A 207 17.17 -3.05 -19.72
C ARG A 207 15.73 -3.45 -19.45
N TYR A 208 14.78 -2.83 -20.12
CA TYR A 208 13.38 -3.10 -19.86
C TYR A 208 12.49 -3.04 -21.10
N THR A 209 11.37 -3.73 -21.03
CA THR A 209 10.23 -3.61 -21.93
C THR A 209 8.98 -3.36 -21.12
N PHE A 210 8.20 -2.35 -21.50
CA PHE A 210 6.93 -2.06 -20.82
C PHE A 210 5.76 -2.77 -21.50
N LEU A 211 4.92 -3.39 -20.68
CA LEU A 211 3.53 -3.69 -20.96
C LEU A 211 2.69 -2.64 -20.24
N ASN A 212 1.63 -2.13 -20.89
CA ASN A 212 0.71 -1.20 -20.28
C ASN A 212 1.40 0.03 -19.64
N GLY A 213 2.36 0.63 -20.38
CA GLY A 213 3.22 1.73 -19.92
C GLY A 213 2.68 3.13 -20.15
N GLU A 214 1.50 3.30 -20.79
CA GLU A 214 0.93 4.62 -21.05
C GLU A 214 0.14 5.12 -19.85
N ALA A 215 0.55 6.25 -19.25
CA ALA A 215 -0.12 6.82 -18.08
C ALA A 215 -1.44 7.53 -18.45
N ASN A 216 -2.37 6.80 -19.11
CA ASN A 216 -3.65 7.31 -19.58
C ASN A 216 -4.84 6.94 -18.68
N GLY A 217 -4.63 6.07 -17.67
CA GLY A 217 -5.64 5.64 -16.71
C GLY A 217 -6.67 4.64 -17.26
N ASP A 218 -6.50 4.18 -18.49
CA ASP A 218 -7.28 3.07 -19.03
C ASP A 218 -6.60 1.74 -18.66
N PHE A 219 -6.93 1.26 -17.46
CA PHE A 219 -6.29 0.08 -16.88
C PHE A 219 -6.53 -1.14 -17.74
N ALA A 220 -5.45 -1.75 -18.22
CA ALA A 220 -5.49 -2.87 -19.16
C ALA A 220 -6.09 -4.15 -18.55
N HIS A 221 -6.02 -4.30 -17.22
CA HIS A 221 -6.59 -5.41 -16.47
C HIS A 221 -7.04 -4.91 -15.08
N ASN A 222 -7.50 -5.81 -14.21
CA ASN A 222 -7.76 -5.44 -12.82
C ASN A 222 -6.46 -4.98 -12.16
N PRO A 223 -6.41 -3.78 -11.55
CA PRO A 223 -5.17 -3.17 -11.10
C PRO A 223 -4.57 -3.79 -9.83
N GLU A 224 -5.22 -4.77 -9.21
CA GLU A 224 -4.62 -5.50 -8.09
C GLU A 224 -3.58 -6.50 -8.61
N PRO A 225 -2.30 -6.45 -8.15
CA PRO A 225 -1.20 -7.27 -8.69
C PRO A 225 -1.25 -8.71 -8.16
N LEU A 226 -2.32 -9.43 -8.47
CA LEU A 226 -2.54 -10.84 -8.15
C LEU A 226 -2.40 -11.70 -9.40
N GLU A 227 -1.96 -12.95 -9.24
CA GLU A 227 -1.72 -13.91 -10.32
C GLU A 227 -2.84 -13.95 -11.36
N LYS A 228 -4.10 -14.01 -10.92
CA LYS A 228 -5.28 -14.05 -11.80
C LYS A 228 -5.42 -12.86 -12.75
N ASN A 229 -4.74 -11.75 -12.46
CA ASN A 229 -4.80 -10.51 -13.24
C ASN A 229 -3.57 -10.31 -14.15
N LEU A 230 -2.51 -11.14 -14.00
CA LEU A 230 -1.17 -10.90 -14.55
C LEU A 230 -0.81 -11.85 -15.70
N GLY A 231 -1.79 -12.47 -16.35
CA GLY A 231 -1.57 -13.42 -17.45
C GLY A 231 -0.65 -12.87 -18.57
N GLY A 232 -0.83 -11.60 -18.95
CA GLY A 232 -0.04 -11.00 -20.04
C GLY A 232 1.46 -10.94 -19.76
N ILE A 233 1.87 -10.50 -18.57
CA ILE A 233 3.29 -10.43 -18.20
C ILE A 233 3.87 -11.84 -17.94
N MET A 234 3.09 -12.74 -17.36
CA MET A 234 3.50 -14.13 -17.15
C MET A 234 3.77 -14.84 -18.49
N ASP A 235 2.94 -14.60 -19.50
CA ASP A 235 3.12 -15.16 -20.84
C ASP A 235 4.30 -14.53 -21.58
N ALA A 236 4.57 -13.24 -21.40
CA ALA A 236 5.74 -12.59 -21.93
C ALA A 236 7.04 -13.22 -21.41
N LEU A 237 7.10 -13.55 -20.11
CA LEU A 237 8.24 -14.21 -19.48
C LEU A 237 8.40 -15.66 -19.98
N LYS A 238 7.31 -16.42 -20.11
CA LYS A 238 7.36 -17.77 -20.73
C LYS A 238 7.90 -17.78 -22.15
N GLY A 239 7.73 -16.66 -22.89
CA GLY A 239 8.31 -16.45 -24.20
C GLY A 239 9.84 -16.36 -24.18
N GLY A 240 10.45 -16.15 -23.02
CA GLY A 240 11.89 -16.08 -22.80
C GLY A 240 12.51 -14.72 -23.10
N GLY A 241 13.76 -14.56 -22.73
CA GLY A 241 14.55 -13.34 -22.99
C GLY A 241 14.52 -12.30 -21.87
N TYR A 242 13.77 -12.53 -20.79
CA TYR A 242 13.72 -11.68 -19.62
C TYR A 242 14.21 -12.44 -18.36
N ASP A 243 14.86 -11.71 -17.47
CA ASP A 243 15.36 -12.23 -16.18
C ASP A 243 14.28 -12.23 -15.11
N LEU A 244 13.35 -11.26 -15.17
CA LEU A 244 12.19 -11.17 -14.27
C LEU A 244 11.12 -10.22 -14.82
N GLY A 245 9.92 -10.33 -14.24
CA GLY A 245 8.83 -9.38 -14.39
C GLY A 245 8.68 -8.50 -13.14
N ILE A 246 8.38 -7.23 -13.37
CA ILE A 246 8.08 -6.23 -12.33
C ILE A 246 6.67 -5.73 -12.56
N VAL A 247 5.82 -5.80 -11.54
CA VAL A 247 4.43 -5.33 -11.60
C VAL A 247 4.18 -4.34 -10.49
N VAL A 248 3.63 -3.20 -10.83
CA VAL A 248 3.19 -2.19 -9.85
C VAL A 248 1.71 -1.88 -10.00
N ASP A 249 1.08 -1.44 -8.93
CA ASP A 249 -0.29 -0.95 -8.96
C ASP A 249 -0.36 0.53 -9.43
N PRO A 250 -1.56 1.11 -9.63
CA PRO A 250 -1.72 2.43 -10.23
C PRO A 250 -0.96 3.57 -9.57
N ASP A 251 -0.72 3.52 -8.27
CA ASP A 251 -0.03 4.56 -7.51
C ASP A 251 1.35 4.12 -6.97
N VAL A 252 1.84 2.94 -7.43
CA VAL A 252 3.23 2.47 -7.25
C VAL A 252 3.62 2.29 -5.77
N ASP A 253 2.65 1.99 -4.93
CA ASP A 253 2.89 1.65 -3.52
C ASP A 253 2.94 0.12 -3.29
N ARG A 254 2.49 -0.69 -4.29
CA ARG A 254 2.56 -2.16 -4.28
C ARG A 254 3.44 -2.68 -5.40
N LEU A 255 4.11 -3.78 -5.12
CA LEU A 255 5.10 -4.40 -6.00
C LEU A 255 4.95 -5.92 -5.97
N ALA A 256 4.85 -6.53 -7.13
CA ALA A 256 4.95 -7.98 -7.29
C ALA A 256 6.02 -8.32 -8.33
N PHE A 257 6.70 -9.45 -8.11
CA PHE A 257 7.67 -9.98 -9.05
C PHE A 257 7.16 -11.26 -9.71
N ILE A 258 7.57 -11.45 -10.96
CA ILE A 258 7.34 -12.68 -11.72
C ILE A 258 8.70 -13.29 -12.03
N CYS A 259 8.82 -14.61 -11.81
CA CYS A 259 10.05 -15.34 -12.10
C CYS A 259 10.29 -15.46 -13.63
N GLU A 260 11.52 -15.69 -14.02
CA GLU A 260 11.94 -15.88 -15.41
C GLU A 260 11.22 -17.02 -16.14
N ASP A 261 10.63 -17.97 -15.39
CA ASP A 261 9.83 -19.08 -15.94
C ASP A 261 8.34 -18.74 -16.09
N GLY A 262 7.96 -17.48 -15.84
CA GLY A 262 6.58 -16.99 -15.92
C GLY A 262 5.70 -17.35 -14.74
N LYS A 263 6.25 -17.87 -13.64
CA LYS A 263 5.50 -18.10 -12.39
C LYS A 263 5.59 -16.92 -11.47
N MET A 264 4.55 -16.74 -10.65
CA MET A 264 4.58 -15.71 -9.59
C MET A 264 5.72 -15.97 -8.61
N PHE A 265 6.48 -14.92 -8.30
CA PHE A 265 7.33 -14.91 -7.10
C PHE A 265 6.43 -14.83 -5.85
N GLY A 266 5.30 -14.16 -6.00
CA GLY A 266 4.25 -13.96 -4.99
C GLY A 266 4.35 -12.59 -4.34
N GLU A 267 3.23 -11.87 -4.27
CA GLU A 267 3.15 -10.53 -3.69
C GLU A 267 3.57 -10.50 -2.21
N GLU A 268 3.21 -11.54 -1.46
CA GLU A 268 3.63 -11.72 -0.06
C GLU A 268 5.17 -11.81 0.06
N TYR A 269 5.83 -12.45 -0.90
CA TYR A 269 7.28 -12.70 -0.88
C TYR A 269 8.12 -11.50 -1.35
N THR A 270 7.50 -10.48 -1.91
CA THR A 270 8.17 -9.21 -2.19
C THR A 270 8.79 -8.65 -0.92
N LEU A 271 7.99 -8.48 0.13
CA LEU A 271 8.48 -8.01 1.43
C LEU A 271 9.46 -9.00 2.06
N VAL A 272 9.18 -10.30 2.02
CA VAL A 272 10.03 -11.34 2.61
C VAL A 272 11.45 -11.32 2.01
N SER A 273 11.56 -11.22 0.69
CA SER A 273 12.87 -11.22 0.01
C SER A 273 13.66 -9.94 0.24
N VAL A 274 12.98 -8.79 0.24
CA VAL A 274 13.62 -7.50 0.56
C VAL A 274 14.06 -7.47 2.02
N ALA A 275 13.24 -8.01 2.93
CA ALA A 275 13.59 -8.11 4.35
C ALA A 275 14.78 -9.05 4.60
N ASP A 276 14.86 -10.21 3.93
CA ASP A 276 16.04 -11.10 4.02
C ASP A 276 17.33 -10.35 3.64
N TYR A 277 17.25 -9.55 2.58
CA TYR A 277 18.40 -8.74 2.14
C TYR A 277 18.76 -7.66 3.16
N VAL A 278 17.79 -6.87 3.61
CA VAL A 278 18.03 -5.81 4.62
C VAL A 278 18.60 -6.41 5.91
N LEU A 279 17.98 -7.47 6.42
CA LEU A 279 18.39 -8.13 7.66
C LEU A 279 19.77 -8.77 7.59
N SER A 280 20.22 -9.21 6.41
CA SER A 280 21.58 -9.72 6.21
C SER A 280 22.66 -8.65 6.38
N HIS A 281 22.31 -7.36 6.23
CA HIS A 281 23.21 -6.22 6.39
C HIS A 281 22.95 -5.46 7.69
N THR A 282 21.69 -5.36 8.09
CA THR A 282 21.25 -4.61 9.27
C THR A 282 20.26 -5.47 10.06
N PRO A 283 20.76 -6.40 10.91
CA PRO A 283 19.90 -7.20 11.77
C PRO A 283 19.03 -6.31 12.67
N GLY A 284 17.76 -6.65 12.82
CA GLY A 284 16.83 -5.83 13.60
C GLY A 284 15.41 -6.38 13.63
N ALA A 285 14.49 -5.58 14.15
CA ALA A 285 13.09 -5.93 14.19
C ALA A 285 12.42 -5.73 12.82
N THR A 286 11.37 -6.52 12.54
CA THR A 286 10.49 -6.35 11.39
C THR A 286 9.03 -6.27 11.81
N VAL A 287 8.21 -5.66 10.95
CA VAL A 287 6.76 -5.54 11.17
C VAL A 287 6.02 -5.83 9.88
N SER A 288 4.94 -6.61 9.97
CA SER A 288 3.89 -6.63 8.94
C SER A 288 2.50 -6.64 9.57
N ASN A 289 1.46 -6.55 8.74
CA ASN A 289 0.11 -6.66 9.26
C ASN A 289 -0.27 -8.13 9.57
N LEU A 290 -1.33 -8.32 10.37
CA LEU A 290 -1.81 -9.63 10.80
C LEU A 290 -2.21 -10.58 9.66
N SER A 291 -2.57 -10.05 8.48
CA SER A 291 -2.98 -10.85 7.32
C SER A 291 -1.83 -11.21 6.38
N SER A 292 -0.60 -10.83 6.71
CA SER A 292 0.60 -11.12 5.90
C SER A 292 1.18 -12.51 6.22
N THR A 293 1.94 -13.05 5.27
CA THR A 293 2.57 -14.36 5.43
C THR A 293 3.50 -14.43 6.65
N ARG A 294 3.51 -15.56 7.33
CA ARG A 294 4.45 -15.85 8.43
C ARG A 294 5.89 -16.00 7.96
N ALA A 295 6.12 -16.14 6.65
CA ALA A 295 7.48 -16.24 6.11
C ALA A 295 8.37 -15.05 6.50
N LEU A 296 7.80 -13.84 6.69
CA LEU A 296 8.55 -12.70 7.20
C LEU A 296 9.04 -12.94 8.63
N ARG A 297 8.21 -13.51 9.51
CA ARG A 297 8.61 -13.88 10.87
C ARG A 297 9.78 -14.87 10.84
N ASP A 298 9.65 -15.92 10.04
CA ASP A 298 10.66 -16.98 9.96
C ASP A 298 12.01 -16.43 9.46
N VAL A 299 11.98 -15.56 8.44
CA VAL A 299 13.19 -14.88 7.93
C VAL A 299 13.78 -13.94 9.00
N THR A 300 12.94 -13.23 9.73
CA THR A 300 13.39 -12.32 10.80
C THR A 300 14.09 -13.08 11.91
N GLU A 301 13.50 -14.19 12.37
CA GLU A 301 14.07 -15.06 13.41
C GLU A 301 15.36 -15.73 12.94
N LYS A 302 15.44 -16.15 11.67
CA LYS A 302 16.69 -16.68 11.05
C LYS A 302 17.85 -15.69 11.15
N HIS A 303 17.57 -14.39 11.03
CA HIS A 303 18.59 -13.33 11.21
C HIS A 303 18.75 -12.85 12.67
N GLY A 304 18.13 -13.54 13.64
CA GLY A 304 18.20 -13.19 15.07
C GLY A 304 17.40 -11.94 15.45
N GLY A 305 16.53 -11.45 14.56
CA GLY A 305 15.64 -10.32 14.80
C GLY A 305 14.34 -10.71 15.51
N LYS A 306 13.54 -9.71 15.83
CA LYS A 306 12.21 -9.89 16.43
C LYS A 306 11.12 -9.40 15.47
N TYR A 307 10.20 -10.29 15.13
CA TYR A 307 9.00 -9.95 14.35
C TYR A 307 7.90 -9.41 15.27
N SER A 308 7.15 -8.41 14.78
CA SER A 308 5.93 -7.92 15.41
C SER A 308 4.82 -7.75 14.38
N ALA A 309 3.60 -8.09 14.75
CA ALA A 309 2.41 -7.88 13.91
C ALA A 309 1.71 -6.57 14.28
N ALA A 310 1.10 -5.93 13.28
CA ALA A 310 0.22 -4.76 13.42
C ALA A 310 -1.18 -5.07 12.91
N ALA A 311 -2.17 -4.26 13.27
CA ALA A 311 -3.47 -4.24 12.62
C ALA A 311 -3.29 -3.97 11.11
N VAL A 312 -4.25 -4.40 10.28
CA VAL A 312 -4.20 -4.18 8.83
C VAL A 312 -4.31 -2.69 8.51
N GLY A 313 -3.49 -2.26 7.57
CA GLY A 313 -3.41 -0.88 7.10
C GLY A 313 -2.04 -0.25 7.38
N GLU A 314 -1.54 0.48 6.39
CA GLU A 314 -0.20 1.06 6.41
C GLU A 314 0.10 1.88 7.66
N VAL A 315 -0.83 2.74 8.09
CA VAL A 315 -0.68 3.58 9.30
C VAL A 315 -0.40 2.75 10.54
N ASN A 316 -1.08 1.60 10.68
CA ASN A 316 -0.88 0.70 11.81
C ASN A 316 0.49 0.03 11.76
N VAL A 317 0.92 -0.35 10.55
CA VAL A 317 2.25 -0.94 10.32
C VAL A 317 3.34 0.07 10.63
N THR A 318 3.28 1.28 10.08
CA THR A 318 4.30 2.34 10.30
C THR A 318 4.36 2.79 11.75
N THR A 319 3.21 2.88 12.44
CA THR A 319 3.16 3.17 13.88
C THR A 319 3.88 2.08 14.67
N LYS A 320 3.59 0.81 14.38
CA LYS A 320 4.25 -0.32 15.05
C LYS A 320 5.74 -0.40 14.74
N MET A 321 6.13 -0.09 13.50
CA MET A 321 7.54 -0.02 13.11
C MET A 321 8.32 1.00 13.93
N ARG A 322 7.75 2.20 14.16
CA ARG A 322 8.37 3.22 15.02
C ARG A 322 8.47 2.77 16.46
N GLU A 323 7.40 2.15 16.99
CA GLU A 323 7.34 1.65 18.37
C GLU A 323 8.45 0.65 18.67
N VAL A 324 8.71 -0.28 17.74
CA VAL A 324 9.68 -1.35 17.93
C VAL A 324 11.08 -1.08 17.33
N GLY A 325 11.25 0.06 16.66
CA GLY A 325 12.48 0.40 15.94
C GLY A 325 12.75 -0.57 14.79
N ALA A 326 11.73 -0.95 14.03
CA ALA A 326 11.88 -1.90 12.93
C ALA A 326 12.77 -1.34 11.82
N VAL A 327 13.68 -2.18 11.30
CA VAL A 327 14.61 -1.81 10.22
C VAL A 327 13.97 -1.99 8.84
N ILE A 328 12.92 -2.80 8.74
CA ILE A 328 12.08 -3.01 7.55
C ILE A 328 10.71 -3.50 7.96
N GLY A 329 9.70 -3.18 7.17
CA GLY A 329 8.35 -3.67 7.36
C GLY A 329 7.51 -3.51 6.10
N GLY A 330 6.22 -3.74 6.22
CA GLY A 330 5.29 -3.60 5.11
C GLY A 330 4.04 -4.44 5.24
N GLU A 331 3.43 -4.73 4.11
CA GLU A 331 2.21 -5.50 4.03
C GLU A 331 2.35 -6.61 2.98
N GLY A 332 1.68 -7.74 3.18
CA GLY A 332 1.70 -8.90 2.28
C GLY A 332 1.05 -8.66 0.91
N ASN A 333 0.59 -7.46 0.63
CA ASN A 333 0.07 -7.04 -0.67
C ASN A 333 1.15 -6.50 -1.61
N GLY A 334 2.42 -6.72 -1.32
CA GLY A 334 3.57 -6.22 -2.07
C GLY A 334 4.09 -4.86 -1.60
N GLY A 335 3.57 -4.33 -0.50
CA GLY A 335 4.00 -3.05 0.06
C GLY A 335 5.26 -3.18 0.91
N VAL A 336 6.34 -2.54 0.51
CA VAL A 336 7.63 -2.49 1.24
C VAL A 336 7.79 -1.12 1.88
N ILE A 337 8.07 -1.09 3.19
CA ILE A 337 8.35 0.12 3.96
C ILE A 337 9.77 0.04 4.50
N TYR A 338 10.64 0.93 4.05
CA TYR A 338 12.05 0.99 4.46
C TYR A 338 12.35 2.33 5.14
N PRO A 339 12.49 2.36 6.48
CA PRO A 339 12.61 3.59 7.27
C PRO A 339 13.79 4.50 6.90
N GLU A 340 14.88 3.95 6.32
CA GLU A 340 15.98 4.78 5.83
C GLU A 340 15.57 5.66 4.63
N SER A 341 14.50 5.31 3.92
CA SER A 341 13.87 6.16 2.90
C SER A 341 12.77 7.01 3.54
N HIS A 342 11.66 6.38 3.86
CA HIS A 342 10.51 7.01 4.56
C HIS A 342 9.58 5.95 5.17
N TYR A 343 8.59 6.40 5.93
CA TYR A 343 7.57 5.55 6.53
C TYR A 343 6.31 5.47 5.65
N GLY A 344 6.47 4.97 4.43
CA GLY A 344 5.43 4.71 3.46
C GLY A 344 5.81 3.52 2.58
N ARG A 345 4.82 2.85 1.99
CA ARG A 345 5.05 1.76 1.04
C ARG A 345 5.62 2.33 -0.26
N ASP A 346 6.73 1.76 -0.72
CA ASP A 346 7.48 2.28 -1.86
C ASP A 346 7.98 1.16 -2.77
N ALA A 347 7.39 1.06 -3.96
CA ALA A 347 7.80 0.08 -4.94
C ALA A 347 9.18 0.40 -5.55
N LEU A 348 9.61 1.66 -5.63
CA LEU A 348 10.93 2.02 -6.14
C LEU A 348 12.03 1.50 -5.23
N VAL A 349 11.86 1.69 -3.92
CA VAL A 349 12.74 1.13 -2.89
C VAL A 349 12.75 -0.40 -2.96
N GLY A 350 11.56 -1.01 -3.07
CA GLY A 350 11.42 -2.46 -3.20
C GLY A 350 12.16 -3.02 -4.42
N ILE A 351 12.02 -2.39 -5.59
CA ILE A 351 12.73 -2.77 -6.84
C ILE A 351 14.24 -2.67 -6.67
N ALA A 352 14.74 -1.53 -6.16
CA ALA A 352 16.17 -1.28 -6.05
C ALA A 352 16.84 -2.25 -5.06
N LEU A 353 16.22 -2.53 -3.91
CA LEU A 353 16.73 -3.48 -2.92
C LEU A 353 16.63 -4.93 -3.41
N PHE A 354 15.54 -5.32 -4.08
CA PHE A 354 15.39 -6.65 -4.65
C PHE A 354 16.44 -6.93 -5.73
N LEU A 355 16.64 -5.99 -6.67
CA LEU A 355 17.65 -6.13 -7.72
C LEU A 355 19.07 -6.14 -7.14
N SER A 356 19.35 -5.38 -6.07
CA SER A 356 20.63 -5.44 -5.36
C SER A 356 20.86 -6.83 -4.78
N SER A 357 19.86 -7.39 -4.09
CA SER A 357 19.92 -8.76 -3.56
C SER A 357 20.16 -9.80 -4.63
N LEU A 358 19.37 -9.74 -5.71
CA LEU A 358 19.45 -10.68 -6.81
C LEU A 358 20.82 -10.64 -7.51
N ALA A 359 21.35 -9.43 -7.76
CA ALA A 359 22.67 -9.21 -8.36
C ALA A 359 23.81 -9.77 -7.49
N GLN A 360 23.76 -9.55 -6.21
CA GLN A 360 24.78 -10.07 -5.27
C GLN A 360 24.72 -11.59 -5.13
N LYS A 361 23.52 -12.18 -5.11
CA LYS A 361 23.36 -13.65 -5.03
C LYS A 361 23.69 -14.35 -6.34
N GLY A 362 23.59 -13.68 -7.49
CA GLY A 362 23.94 -14.22 -8.80
C GLY A 362 23.11 -15.44 -9.20
N CYS A 363 21.85 -15.52 -8.76
CA CYS A 363 20.94 -16.63 -9.02
C CYS A 363 19.72 -16.16 -9.83
N LYS A 364 18.91 -17.09 -10.34
CA LYS A 364 17.61 -16.79 -10.96
C LYS A 364 16.58 -16.42 -9.91
N VAL A 365 15.53 -15.70 -10.32
CA VAL A 365 14.45 -15.30 -9.43
C VAL A 365 13.71 -16.52 -8.88
N SER A 366 13.46 -17.53 -9.71
CA SER A 366 12.85 -18.81 -9.29
C SER A 366 13.70 -19.60 -8.30
N GLU A 367 15.02 -19.48 -8.38
CA GLU A 367 15.96 -20.08 -7.42
C GLU A 367 15.95 -19.32 -6.09
N LEU A 368 15.95 -17.99 -6.16
CA LEU A 368 15.80 -17.14 -4.98
C LEU A 368 14.50 -17.46 -4.23
N ARG A 369 13.37 -17.58 -4.94
CA ARG A 369 12.07 -17.92 -4.34
C ARG A 369 12.10 -19.20 -3.50
N LYS A 370 12.81 -20.23 -3.96
CA LYS A 370 12.96 -21.51 -3.29
C LYS A 370 13.79 -21.47 -2.00
N THR A 371 14.50 -20.37 -1.74
CA THR A 371 15.28 -20.21 -0.49
C THR A 371 14.44 -19.80 0.70
N PHE A 372 13.19 -19.36 0.46
CA PHE A 372 12.24 -18.94 1.48
C PHE A 372 11.31 -20.07 1.87
N PRO A 373 10.81 -20.10 3.13
CA PRO A 373 9.75 -21.02 3.53
C PRO A 373 8.54 -20.92 2.60
N GLU A 374 7.93 -22.03 2.28
CA GLU A 374 6.78 -22.05 1.37
C GLU A 374 5.48 -22.09 2.18
N TYR A 375 4.67 -21.06 1.98
CA TYR A 375 3.34 -20.90 2.55
C TYR A 375 2.35 -20.44 1.48
N PHE A 376 1.08 -20.82 1.67
CA PHE A 376 -0.03 -20.48 0.78
C PHE A 376 -1.16 -19.86 1.60
N ILE A 377 -1.72 -18.76 1.11
CA ILE A 377 -2.83 -18.05 1.78
C ILE A 377 -4.12 -18.25 0.98
N ALA A 378 -5.10 -18.89 1.59
CA ALA A 378 -6.46 -18.93 1.10
C ALA A 378 -7.23 -17.69 1.59
N LYS A 379 -7.96 -17.04 0.67
CA LYS A 379 -8.74 -15.81 0.93
C LYS A 379 -10.22 -16.10 0.78
N ASN A 380 -10.89 -16.36 1.89
CA ASN A 380 -12.31 -16.66 1.99
C ASN A 380 -13.08 -15.51 2.62
N ARG A 381 -14.41 -15.57 2.58
CA ARG A 381 -15.30 -14.61 3.22
C ARG A 381 -16.58 -15.26 3.72
N ILE A 382 -17.18 -14.66 4.75
CA ILE A 382 -18.53 -14.99 5.24
C ILE A 382 -19.40 -13.77 4.92
N ASP A 383 -20.46 -13.99 4.15
CA ASP A 383 -21.46 -12.96 3.89
C ASP A 383 -22.38 -12.82 5.12
N LEU A 384 -22.65 -11.58 5.52
CA LEU A 384 -23.40 -11.27 6.74
C LEU A 384 -24.83 -10.87 6.41
N THR A 385 -25.76 -11.19 7.31
CA THR A 385 -27.11 -10.63 7.33
C THR A 385 -27.18 -9.37 8.15
N ALA A 386 -28.24 -8.57 7.98
CA ALA A 386 -28.42 -7.31 8.72
C ALA A 386 -28.49 -7.50 10.25
N ASP A 387 -28.90 -8.69 10.70
CA ASP A 387 -29.10 -9.03 12.11
C ASP A 387 -27.88 -9.71 12.75
N THR A 388 -26.79 -9.89 12.00
CA THR A 388 -25.59 -10.59 12.49
C THR A 388 -24.76 -9.70 13.41
N ASP A 389 -24.65 -10.07 14.68
CA ASP A 389 -23.73 -9.43 15.63
C ASP A 389 -22.31 -9.98 15.44
N VAL A 390 -21.56 -9.30 14.59
CA VAL A 390 -20.18 -9.70 14.23
C VAL A 390 -19.25 -9.68 15.42
N ASP A 391 -19.38 -8.68 16.27
CA ASP A 391 -18.46 -8.47 17.39
C ASP A 391 -18.67 -9.57 18.46
N ALA A 392 -19.93 -9.97 18.69
CA ALA A 392 -20.24 -11.12 19.56
C ALA A 392 -19.71 -12.45 18.99
N ILE A 393 -19.79 -12.65 17.67
CA ILE A 393 -19.23 -13.84 17.00
C ILE A 393 -17.72 -13.89 17.16
N LEU A 394 -17.03 -12.78 16.86
CA LEU A 394 -15.56 -12.73 16.97
C LEU A 394 -15.09 -12.96 18.40
N GLU A 395 -15.80 -12.42 19.40
CA GLU A 395 -15.45 -12.65 20.82
C GLU A 395 -15.63 -14.15 21.21
N LYS A 396 -16.70 -14.80 20.77
CA LYS A 396 -16.87 -16.26 21.00
C LYS A 396 -15.76 -17.09 20.35
N VAL A 397 -15.36 -16.74 19.09
CA VAL A 397 -14.25 -17.42 18.43
C VAL A 397 -12.97 -17.23 19.21
N LYS A 398 -12.69 -16.01 19.67
CA LYS A 398 -11.52 -15.68 20.51
C LYS A 398 -11.51 -16.53 21.80
N GLU A 399 -12.63 -16.56 22.55
CA GLU A 399 -12.75 -17.37 23.77
C GLU A 399 -12.48 -18.85 23.51
N MET A 400 -13.11 -19.42 22.47
CA MET A 400 -12.98 -20.83 22.10
C MET A 400 -11.53 -21.22 21.81
N TYR A 401 -10.80 -20.40 21.04
CA TYR A 401 -9.43 -20.72 20.64
C TYR A 401 -8.38 -20.30 21.68
N SER A 402 -8.66 -19.31 22.52
CA SER A 402 -7.78 -18.95 23.64
C SER A 402 -7.69 -20.08 24.70
N ALA A 403 -8.67 -20.97 24.74
CA ALA A 403 -8.66 -22.14 25.62
C ALA A 403 -7.84 -23.32 25.07
N GLN A 404 -7.39 -23.28 23.81
CA GLN A 404 -6.65 -24.37 23.18
C GLN A 404 -5.14 -24.18 23.42
N PRO A 405 -4.43 -25.23 23.86
CA PRO A 405 -3.01 -25.11 24.25
C PRO A 405 -2.05 -24.90 23.08
N ASP A 406 -2.47 -25.22 21.85
CA ASP A 406 -1.71 -25.10 20.60
C ASP A 406 -2.08 -23.86 19.78
N ALA A 407 -2.99 -23.02 20.28
CA ALA A 407 -3.43 -21.80 19.62
C ALA A 407 -2.96 -20.54 20.38
N GLN A 408 -2.41 -19.57 19.63
CA GLN A 408 -2.15 -18.24 20.13
C GLN A 408 -3.12 -17.27 19.46
N VAL A 409 -3.90 -16.54 20.26
CA VAL A 409 -4.92 -15.61 19.74
C VAL A 409 -4.42 -14.19 19.85
N ASN A 410 -4.58 -13.43 18.75
CA ASN A 410 -4.31 -12.00 18.66
C ASN A 410 -5.58 -11.29 18.19
N ASP A 411 -6.06 -10.31 18.97
CA ASP A 411 -7.33 -9.61 18.75
C ASP A 411 -7.17 -8.11 18.44
N ILE A 412 -5.98 -7.67 18.03
CA ILE A 412 -5.74 -6.24 17.72
C ILE A 412 -6.51 -5.74 16.48
N ASP A 413 -6.94 -6.65 15.59
CA ASP A 413 -7.77 -6.35 14.42
C ASP A 413 -8.60 -7.60 14.05
N GLY A 414 -9.78 -7.73 14.62
CA GLY A 414 -10.57 -8.96 14.52
C GLY A 414 -9.98 -10.08 15.39
N VAL A 415 -9.89 -11.29 14.87
CA VAL A 415 -9.34 -12.44 15.60
C VAL A 415 -8.39 -13.22 14.70
N LYS A 416 -7.11 -13.21 15.01
CA LYS A 416 -6.12 -14.08 14.41
C LYS A 416 -5.78 -15.22 15.37
N ILE A 417 -5.79 -16.44 14.86
CA ILE A 417 -5.42 -17.65 15.57
C ILE A 417 -4.19 -18.21 14.91
N ASP A 418 -3.05 -18.15 15.59
CA ASP A 418 -1.78 -18.72 15.18
C ASP A 418 -1.61 -20.12 15.80
N PHE A 419 -1.43 -21.12 14.94
CA PHE A 419 -1.00 -22.48 15.30
C PHE A 419 0.51 -22.63 15.02
N PRO A 420 1.16 -23.72 15.45
CA PRO A 420 2.59 -23.91 15.24
C PRO A 420 3.05 -23.80 13.78
N ASP A 421 2.23 -24.24 12.82
CA ASP A 421 2.57 -24.36 11.40
C ASP A 421 1.62 -23.61 10.43
N LYS A 422 0.54 -23.01 10.95
CA LYS A 422 -0.50 -22.34 10.16
C LYS A 422 -1.22 -21.28 10.98
N TRP A 423 -2.00 -20.43 10.32
CA TRP A 423 -2.84 -19.45 10.99
C TRP A 423 -4.15 -19.20 10.24
N VAL A 424 -5.15 -18.65 10.94
CA VAL A 424 -6.38 -18.10 10.36
C VAL A 424 -6.69 -16.75 10.98
N HIS A 425 -7.14 -15.80 10.16
CA HIS A 425 -7.49 -14.46 10.58
C HIS A 425 -8.90 -14.09 10.11
N LEU A 426 -9.79 -13.81 11.07
CA LEU A 426 -11.14 -13.33 10.84
C LEU A 426 -11.21 -11.83 11.10
N ARG A 427 -11.64 -11.07 10.12
CA ARG A 427 -11.73 -9.62 10.22
C ARG A 427 -12.99 -9.07 9.58
N LYS A 428 -13.71 -8.22 10.32
CA LYS A 428 -14.85 -7.45 9.79
C LYS A 428 -14.38 -6.55 8.65
N SER A 429 -15.12 -6.54 7.53
CA SER A 429 -14.85 -5.59 6.46
C SER A 429 -15.43 -4.22 6.82
N ASN A 430 -14.64 -3.16 6.61
CA ASN A 430 -15.11 -1.78 6.81
C ASN A 430 -15.94 -1.26 5.62
N THR A 431 -16.04 -2.02 4.53
CA THR A 431 -16.62 -1.56 3.27
C THR A 431 -17.78 -2.43 2.75
N GLU A 432 -17.89 -3.65 3.26
CA GLU A 432 -18.86 -4.64 2.83
C GLU A 432 -19.43 -5.39 4.05
N PRO A 433 -20.67 -5.87 4.01
CA PRO A 433 -21.24 -6.65 5.11
C PRO A 433 -20.71 -8.10 5.09
N ILE A 434 -19.39 -8.24 5.31
CA ILE A 434 -18.71 -9.56 5.32
C ILE A 434 -17.69 -9.65 6.46
N ILE A 435 -17.38 -10.88 6.87
CA ILE A 435 -16.14 -11.21 7.58
C ILE A 435 -15.16 -11.77 6.57
N ARG A 436 -13.98 -11.18 6.45
CA ARG A 436 -12.87 -11.77 5.69
C ARG A 436 -12.23 -12.86 6.51
N VAL A 437 -12.00 -14.02 5.89
CA VAL A 437 -11.37 -15.18 6.51
C VAL A 437 -10.15 -15.56 5.68
N TYR A 438 -8.99 -15.16 6.15
CA TYR A 438 -7.72 -15.52 5.52
C TYR A 438 -7.04 -16.59 6.35
N SER A 439 -6.48 -17.58 5.68
CA SER A 439 -5.81 -18.71 6.33
C SER A 439 -4.55 -19.10 5.57
N GLU A 440 -3.48 -19.43 6.30
CA GLU A 440 -2.19 -19.80 5.74
C GLU A 440 -1.77 -21.18 6.25
N ALA A 441 -1.23 -22.00 5.34
CA ALA A 441 -0.64 -23.30 5.62
C ALA A 441 0.44 -23.65 4.60
N HIS A 442 1.02 -24.85 4.67
CA HIS A 442 2.06 -25.33 3.75
C HIS A 442 1.54 -25.77 2.37
N SER A 443 0.23 -25.86 2.19
CA SER A 443 -0.40 -26.03 0.88
C SER A 443 -1.69 -25.21 0.78
N MET A 444 -2.14 -24.93 -0.45
CA MET A 444 -3.38 -24.21 -0.68
C MET A 444 -4.60 -24.99 -0.15
N ASP A 445 -4.58 -26.33 -0.31
CA ASP A 445 -5.66 -27.20 0.17
C ASP A 445 -5.78 -27.14 1.70
N GLU A 446 -4.66 -27.26 2.42
CA GLU A 446 -4.64 -27.14 3.89
C GLU A 446 -5.07 -25.76 4.38
N ALA A 447 -4.65 -24.70 3.67
CA ALA A 447 -5.05 -23.33 3.98
C ALA A 447 -6.57 -23.15 3.81
N ASP A 448 -7.12 -23.63 2.70
CA ASP A 448 -8.55 -23.53 2.41
C ASP A 448 -9.39 -24.38 3.37
N GLU A 449 -8.95 -25.61 3.68
CA GLU A 449 -9.60 -26.46 4.68
C GLU A 449 -9.65 -25.80 6.06
N LEU A 450 -8.54 -25.19 6.51
CA LEU A 450 -8.49 -24.44 7.76
C LEU A 450 -9.50 -23.28 7.75
N GLY A 451 -9.51 -22.49 6.67
CA GLY A 451 -10.46 -21.39 6.51
C GLY A 451 -11.91 -21.86 6.57
N LYS A 452 -12.26 -22.90 5.82
CA LYS A 452 -13.61 -23.50 5.80
C LYS A 452 -14.03 -24.06 7.16
N LYS A 453 -13.11 -24.70 7.87
CA LYS A 453 -13.37 -25.21 9.22
C LYS A 453 -13.77 -24.07 10.17
N ILE A 454 -13.06 -22.96 10.14
CA ILE A 454 -13.39 -21.82 11.00
C ILE A 454 -14.66 -21.10 10.53
N MET A 455 -14.90 -21.03 9.23
CA MET A 455 -16.17 -20.50 8.70
C MET A 455 -17.37 -21.34 9.19
N GLN A 456 -17.24 -22.66 9.24
CA GLN A 456 -18.29 -23.54 9.76
C GLN A 456 -18.58 -23.25 11.25
N VAL A 457 -17.53 -23.04 12.05
CA VAL A 457 -17.70 -22.64 13.47
C VAL A 457 -18.49 -21.33 13.57
N VAL A 458 -18.24 -20.36 12.68
CA VAL A 458 -18.99 -19.09 12.68
C VAL A 458 -20.45 -19.31 12.23
N TYR A 459 -20.70 -20.14 11.22
CA TYR A 459 -22.07 -20.46 10.78
C TYR A 459 -22.88 -21.18 11.87
N ASP A 460 -22.24 -22.07 12.64
CA ASP A 460 -22.88 -22.77 13.74
C ASP A 460 -23.25 -21.84 14.94
N MET A 461 -22.71 -20.61 14.95
CA MET A 461 -22.97 -19.57 15.97
C MET A 461 -24.04 -18.55 15.53
N GLN A 462 -24.40 -18.50 14.25
CA GLN A 462 -25.44 -17.64 13.72
C GLN A 462 -26.85 -18.25 13.91
#